data_d80c125003daa02858637bc615e2c798
#
_entry.id   d80c125003daa02858637bc615e2c798
#
_cell.length_a   1.000
_cell.length_b   1.000
_cell.length_c   1.000
_cell.angle_alpha   90.00
_cell.angle_beta   90.00
_cell.angle_gamma   90.00
#
_symmetry.space_group_name_H-M   'P 1'
#
loop_
_entity.id
_entity.type
_entity.pdbx_description
1 polymer ?
#
loop_
_entity_poly.entity_id
_entity_poly.type
_entity_poly.pdbx_seq_one_letter_code
_entity_poly.pdbx_strand_id
1 'polypeptide(L)' 'LAHLAISLGDEAAVDALTERMRAAGIPVLSAPRHTGDGYYESVVLDPDGNRLELTA' A
#
# COMPACT_ATOMS: atom_id res chain seq x y z
N LEU A 1 -6.73 14.69 6.54
CA LEU A 1 -6.08 13.47 6.05
C LEU A 1 -6.45 12.29 6.91
N ALA A 2 -6.77 11.19 6.30
CA ALA A 2 -7.09 9.96 7.00
C ALA A 2 -6.08 8.87 6.62
N HIS A 3 -5.95 7.90 7.50
CA HIS A 3 -5.21 6.68 7.26
C HIS A 3 -6.19 5.54 7.17
N LEU A 4 -6.09 4.75 6.14
CA LEU A 4 -6.92 3.57 5.95
C LEU A 4 -6.01 2.38 5.65
N ALA A 5 -6.20 1.29 6.36
CA ALA A 5 -5.42 0.08 6.15
C ALA A 5 -6.31 -1.01 5.56
N ILE A 6 -5.85 -1.64 4.50
CA ILE A 6 -6.55 -2.73 3.84
C ILE A 6 -5.67 -3.97 3.91
N SER A 7 -6.20 -5.03 4.49
CA SER A 7 -5.51 -6.32 4.56
C SER A 7 -5.82 -7.13 3.31
N LEU A 8 -4.77 -7.53 2.57
CA LEU A 8 -4.92 -8.25 1.31
C LEU A 8 -4.68 -9.75 1.44
N GLY A 9 -4.22 -10.21 2.59
CA GLY A 9 -4.05 -11.62 2.88
C GLY A 9 -2.69 -12.21 2.57
N ASP A 10 -1.99 -11.75 1.51
CA ASP A 10 -0.65 -12.24 1.22
C ASP A 10 0.22 -11.15 0.60
N GLU A 11 1.53 -11.37 0.66
CA GLU A 11 2.53 -10.40 0.21
C GLU A 11 2.48 -10.20 -1.31
N ALA A 12 2.21 -11.25 -2.06
CA ALA A 12 2.12 -11.14 -3.52
C ALA A 12 0.98 -10.20 -3.93
N ALA A 13 -0.13 -10.21 -3.19
CA ALA A 13 -1.25 -9.30 -3.44
C ALA A 13 -0.87 -7.85 -3.15
N VAL A 14 -0.09 -7.60 -2.11
CA VAL A 14 0.42 -6.25 -1.81
C VAL A 14 1.29 -5.76 -2.96
N ASP A 15 2.23 -6.60 -3.42
CA ASP A 15 3.11 -6.23 -4.53
C ASP A 15 2.32 -5.95 -5.80
N ALA A 16 1.39 -6.83 -6.16
CA ALA A 16 0.63 -6.72 -7.40
C ALA A 16 -0.25 -5.47 -7.41
N LEU A 17 -0.97 -5.21 -6.32
CA LEU A 17 -1.85 -4.04 -6.26
C LEU A 17 -1.05 -2.75 -6.23
N THR A 18 0.07 -2.72 -5.51
CA THR A 18 0.95 -1.54 -5.48
C THR A 18 1.44 -1.19 -6.88
N GLU A 19 1.87 -2.20 -7.67
CA GLU A 19 2.33 -1.95 -9.04
C GLU A 19 1.20 -1.51 -9.97
N ARG A 20 0.00 -2.06 -9.80
CA ARG A 20 -1.16 -1.61 -10.58
C ARG A 20 -1.50 -0.16 -10.28
N MET A 21 -1.43 0.24 -9.02
CA MET A 21 -1.68 1.62 -8.63
C MET A 21 -0.60 2.56 -9.17
N ARG A 22 0.67 2.13 -9.09
CA ARG A 22 1.78 2.90 -9.66
C ARG A 22 1.57 3.13 -11.15
N ALA A 23 1.20 2.08 -11.88
CA ALA A 23 0.97 2.17 -13.32
C ALA A 23 -0.23 3.08 -13.67
N ALA A 24 -1.19 3.20 -12.76
CA ALA A 24 -2.34 4.08 -12.93
C ALA A 24 -2.04 5.54 -12.54
N GLY A 25 -0.81 5.85 -12.16
CA GLY A 25 -0.42 7.20 -11.79
C GLY A 25 -0.69 7.57 -10.33
N ILE A 26 -1.02 6.59 -9.50
CA ILE A 26 -1.23 6.83 -8.07
C ILE A 26 0.13 6.90 -7.38
N PRO A 27 0.40 7.97 -6.61
CA PRO A 27 1.69 8.10 -5.94
C PRO A 27 1.91 6.98 -4.91
N VAL A 28 3.06 6.33 -5.00
CA VAL A 28 3.49 5.33 -4.02
C VAL A 28 4.42 6.02 -3.04
N LEU A 29 3.96 6.21 -1.82
CA LEU A 29 4.72 6.90 -0.77
C LEU A 29 5.76 5.98 -0.14
N SER A 30 5.46 4.69 -0.06
CA SER A 30 6.36 3.69 0.46
C SER A 30 6.18 2.41 -0.33
N ALA A 31 7.23 1.93 -0.97
CA ALA A 31 7.21 0.66 -1.68
C ALA A 31 6.99 -0.50 -0.69
N PRO A 32 6.49 -1.65 -1.16
CA PRO A 32 6.29 -2.79 -0.28
C PRO A 32 7.56 -3.16 0.46
N ARG A 33 7.44 -3.36 1.77
CA ARG A 33 8.57 -3.74 2.63
C ARG A 33 8.06 -4.46 3.88
N HIS A 34 8.93 -5.24 4.48
CA HIS A 34 8.65 -5.81 5.78
C HIS A 34 8.82 -4.75 6.84
N THR A 35 7.81 -4.63 7.74
CA THR A 35 7.90 -3.75 8.89
C THR A 35 8.47 -4.53 10.08
N GLY A 36 8.94 -3.82 11.10
CA GLY A 36 9.55 -4.47 12.26
C GLY A 36 8.58 -5.24 13.13
N ASP A 37 7.28 -5.11 12.90
CA ASP A 37 6.22 -5.74 13.70
C ASP A 37 5.56 -6.93 13.01
N GLY A 38 6.16 -7.45 11.95
CA GLY A 38 5.70 -8.67 11.30
C GLY A 38 4.76 -8.47 10.13
N TYR A 39 4.52 -7.24 9.70
CA TYR A 39 3.69 -6.96 8.55
C TYR A 39 4.54 -6.73 7.30
N TYR A 40 3.90 -6.94 6.16
CA TYR A 40 4.42 -6.56 4.85
C TYR A 40 3.46 -5.54 4.29
N GLU A 41 3.94 -4.31 3.99
CA GLU A 41 3.01 -3.26 3.60
C GLU A 41 3.62 -2.26 2.63
N SER A 42 2.74 -1.64 1.86
CA SER A 42 3.05 -0.45 1.07
C SER A 42 2.10 0.67 1.45
N VAL A 43 2.44 1.89 1.07
CA VAL A 43 1.60 3.06 1.31
C VAL A 43 1.44 3.81 0.00
N VAL A 44 0.20 4.07 -0.37
CA VAL A 44 -0.14 4.87 -1.54
C VAL A 44 -1.00 6.06 -1.12
N LEU A 45 -1.10 7.04 -2.00
CA LEU A 45 -1.87 8.25 -1.74
C LEU A 45 -3.10 8.25 -2.63
N ASP A 46 -4.30 8.32 -2.04
CA ASP A 46 -5.52 8.38 -2.83
C ASP A 46 -5.71 9.80 -3.42
N PRO A 47 -6.67 10.00 -4.36
CA PRO A 47 -6.87 11.31 -4.99
C PRO A 47 -7.23 12.43 -4.01
N ASP A 48 -7.78 12.09 -2.86
CA ASP A 48 -8.16 13.07 -1.85
C ASP A 48 -7.06 13.38 -0.85
N GLY A 49 -5.87 12.82 -1.06
CA GLY A 49 -4.73 13.02 -0.20
C GLY A 49 -4.70 12.14 1.04
N ASN A 50 -5.53 11.11 1.09
CA ASN A 50 -5.53 10.16 2.22
C ASN A 50 -4.48 9.08 1.99
N ARG A 51 -3.83 8.66 3.08
CA ARG A 51 -2.87 7.56 3.01
C ARG A 51 -3.61 6.24 3.08
N LEU A 52 -3.29 5.38 2.12
CA LEU A 52 -3.85 4.04 2.04
C LEU A 52 -2.73 3.04 2.25
N GLU A 53 -2.84 2.23 3.31
CA GLU A 53 -1.87 1.20 3.62
C GLU A 53 -2.39 -0.14 3.10
N LEU A 54 -1.58 -0.81 2.28
CA LEU A 54 -1.88 -2.14 1.75
C LEU A 54 -1.02 -3.12 2.54
N THR A 55 -1.66 -4.05 3.25
CA THR A 55 -0.96 -4.89 4.23
C THR A 55 -1.20 -6.38 4.01
N ALA A 56 -0.26 -7.14 4.46
CA ALA A 56 -0.39 -8.60 4.57
C ALA A 56 0.32 -9.11 5.82
#